data_937c703da174487dbd83ccaf015df826
#
_entry.id   937c703da174487dbd83ccaf015df826
#
_cell.length_a   1.000
_cell.length_b   1.000
_cell.length_c   1.000
_cell.angle_alpha   90.00
_cell.angle_beta   90.00
_cell.angle_gamma   90.00
#
_symmetry.space_group_name_H-M   'P 1'
#
loop_
_entity.id
_entity.type
_entity.pdbx_description
1 polymer ?
#
loop_
_entity_poly.entity_id
_entity_poly.type
_entity_poly.pdbx_seq_one_letter_code
_entity_poly.pdbx_strand_id
1 'polypeptide(L)'
;MTTMRLKSIFFALICATILVGCCSACRQRQKNAKPLKGTEWHLVQLEGKDIDLPINSFNITLGEDGSLAGIGACNRLLGQYTVAENYTINFGQEGTSMMLCPVNGELERQFTAVLGGVTHYDNDGDQLILLQQGVIKALFKALPSEVVK
;
A
#
# COMPACT_ATOMS: atom_id res chain seq x y z
N MET A 1 22.43 52.31 1.50
CA MET A 1 22.90 51.02 0.90
C MET A 1 22.95 49.85 1.89
N THR A 2 22.98 50.05 3.19
CA THR A 2 23.18 49.00 4.21
C THR A 2 21.85 48.22 4.53
N THR A 3 20.68 48.87 4.44
CA THR A 3 19.40 48.28 4.78
C THR A 3 18.86 47.29 3.73
N MET A 4 19.27 47.43 2.47
CA MET A 4 18.89 46.50 1.41
C MET A 4 19.60 45.15 1.51
N ARG A 5 20.85 45.15 1.93
CA ARG A 5 21.66 43.92 2.11
C ARG A 5 21.15 43.10 3.30
N LEU A 6 20.71 43.76 4.37
CA LEU A 6 20.20 43.09 5.56
C LEU A 6 18.87 42.35 5.29
N LYS A 7 17.97 42.97 4.51
CA LYS A 7 16.70 42.35 4.10
C LYS A 7 16.89 41.12 3.19
N SER A 8 17.90 41.17 2.30
CA SER A 8 18.24 40.06 1.42
C SER A 8 18.82 38.85 2.18
N ILE A 9 19.61 39.11 3.22
CA ILE A 9 20.15 38.04 4.09
C ILE A 9 19.06 37.38 4.93
N PHE A 10 18.11 38.18 5.46
CA PHE A 10 16.95 37.63 6.19
C PHE A 10 16.06 36.77 5.32
N PHE A 11 15.83 37.18 4.04
CA PHE A 11 15.02 36.41 3.10
C PHE A 11 15.69 35.08 2.72
N ALA A 12 17.01 35.08 2.53
CA ALA A 12 17.79 33.88 2.23
C ALA A 12 17.82 32.88 3.41
N LEU A 13 17.88 33.38 4.66
CA LEU A 13 17.85 32.56 5.87
C LEU A 13 16.46 31.89 6.07
N ILE A 14 15.36 32.60 5.76
CA ILE A 14 14.00 32.07 5.88
C ILE A 14 13.75 30.98 4.81
N CYS A 15 14.22 31.19 3.56
CA CYS A 15 14.12 30.16 2.54
C CYS A 15 14.91 28.88 2.87
N ALA A 16 16.07 29.01 3.48
CA ALA A 16 16.90 27.86 3.86
C ALA A 16 16.25 26.99 4.95
N THR A 17 15.50 27.59 5.88
CA THR A 17 14.80 26.83 6.95
C THR A 17 13.60 26.06 6.45
N ILE A 18 12.93 26.52 5.39
CA ILE A 18 11.76 25.85 4.81
C ILE A 18 12.18 24.58 4.03
N LEU A 19 13.35 24.59 3.39
CA LEU A 19 13.82 23.44 2.60
C LEU A 19 14.26 22.25 3.48
N VAL A 20 14.68 22.48 4.72
CA VAL A 20 15.11 21.39 5.64
C VAL A 20 13.91 20.65 6.24
N GLY A 21 12.74 21.29 6.36
CA GLY A 21 11.53 20.68 6.95
C GLY A 21 10.88 19.58 6.10
N CYS A 22 10.92 19.69 4.76
CA CYS A 22 10.28 18.71 3.88
C CYS A 22 11.01 17.35 3.86
N CYS A 23 12.34 17.33 3.91
CA CYS A 23 13.10 16.07 3.90
C CYS A 23 12.97 15.24 5.18
N SER A 24 12.78 15.89 6.33
CA SER A 24 12.65 15.17 7.61
C SER A 24 11.32 14.44 7.75
N ALA A 25 10.21 15.01 7.28
CA ALA A 25 8.90 14.39 7.33
C ALA A 25 8.81 13.16 6.41
N CYS A 26 9.34 13.23 5.19
CA CYS A 26 9.43 12.07 4.29
C CYS A 26 10.29 10.94 4.87
N ARG A 27 11.42 11.29 5.49
CA ARG A 27 12.32 10.32 6.11
C ARG A 27 11.72 9.64 7.35
N GLN A 28 10.87 10.36 8.08
CA GLN A 28 10.16 9.84 9.25
C GLN A 28 9.05 8.86 8.84
N ARG A 29 8.31 9.14 7.76
CA ARG A 29 7.27 8.24 7.22
C ARG A 29 7.86 6.88 6.82
N GLN A 30 8.98 6.90 6.11
CA GLN A 30 9.64 5.67 5.66
C GLN A 30 10.22 4.83 6.81
N LYS A 31 10.61 5.45 7.94
CA LYS A 31 11.09 4.74 9.12
C LYS A 31 9.99 4.02 9.91
N ASN A 32 8.76 4.46 9.79
CA ASN A 32 7.60 3.90 10.48
C ASN A 32 6.76 2.97 9.58
N ALA A 33 7.21 2.74 8.35
CA ALA A 33 6.51 1.84 7.43
C ALA A 33 6.49 0.42 8.01
N LYS A 34 5.32 -0.19 8.00
CA LYS A 34 5.18 -1.61 8.32
C LYS A 34 5.90 -2.42 7.26
N PRO A 35 6.57 -3.53 7.61
CA PRO A 35 7.24 -4.35 6.61
C PRO A 35 6.22 -4.85 5.58
N LEU A 36 6.61 -4.82 4.30
CA LEU A 36 5.76 -5.32 3.22
C LEU A 36 5.40 -6.79 3.43
N LYS A 37 6.38 -7.58 3.86
CA LYS A 37 6.26 -9.01 4.13
C LYS A 37 5.86 -9.28 5.57
N GLY A 38 5.05 -10.30 5.78
CA GLY A 38 4.60 -10.71 7.10
C GLY A 38 3.54 -9.81 7.74
N THR A 39 3.21 -8.68 7.12
CA THR A 39 2.10 -7.82 7.56
C THR A 39 0.81 -8.27 6.90
N GLU A 40 -0.26 -8.34 7.66
CA GLU A 40 -1.61 -8.55 7.13
C GLU A 40 -2.18 -7.21 6.67
N TRP A 41 -2.50 -7.11 5.39
CA TRP A 41 -2.97 -5.92 4.71
C TRP A 41 -4.45 -6.03 4.38
N HIS A 42 -5.27 -5.15 4.95
CA HIS A 42 -6.71 -5.08 4.74
C HIS A 42 -7.06 -4.03 3.68
N LEU A 43 -7.88 -4.41 2.70
CA LEU A 43 -8.31 -3.53 1.61
C LEU A 43 -9.22 -2.42 2.13
N VAL A 44 -8.87 -1.16 1.85
CA VAL A 44 -9.66 0.03 2.20
C VAL A 44 -10.10 0.84 1.00
N GLN A 45 -9.46 0.65 -0.16
CA GLN A 45 -9.88 1.29 -1.41
C GLN A 45 -9.56 0.39 -2.61
N LEU A 46 -10.48 0.30 -3.55
CA LEU A 46 -10.31 -0.43 -4.81
C LEU A 46 -10.76 0.44 -5.99
N GLU A 47 -9.87 0.63 -6.97
CA GLU A 47 -10.12 1.44 -8.17
C GLU A 47 -10.71 2.84 -7.87
N GLY A 48 -10.17 3.50 -6.81
CA GLY A 48 -10.59 4.84 -6.39
C GLY A 48 -11.88 4.90 -5.59
N LYS A 49 -12.50 3.74 -5.28
CA LYS A 49 -13.70 3.65 -4.42
C LYS A 49 -13.30 3.20 -3.03
N ASP A 50 -13.74 3.91 -2.02
CA ASP A 50 -13.56 3.51 -0.63
C ASP A 50 -14.37 2.24 -0.34
N ILE A 51 -13.76 1.33 0.39
CA ILE A 51 -14.31 0.03 0.75
C ILE A 51 -14.42 -0.02 2.27
N ASP A 52 -15.64 -0.17 2.75
CA ASP A 52 -15.94 -0.36 4.18
C ASP A 52 -16.41 -1.80 4.39
N LEU A 53 -15.50 -2.66 4.79
CA LEU A 53 -15.72 -4.10 4.93
C LEU A 53 -15.20 -4.59 6.29
N PRO A 54 -15.73 -5.73 6.78
CA PRO A 54 -15.19 -6.37 7.98
C PRO A 54 -13.71 -6.71 7.83
N ILE A 55 -12.92 -6.49 8.88
CA ILE A 55 -11.46 -6.70 8.90
C ILE A 55 -11.02 -8.14 8.65
N ASN A 56 -11.93 -9.11 8.69
CA ASN A 56 -11.69 -10.52 8.36
C ASN A 56 -12.00 -10.88 6.91
N SER A 57 -12.15 -9.89 6.03
CA SER A 57 -12.36 -10.07 4.59
C SER A 57 -11.45 -9.14 3.78
N PHE A 58 -11.17 -9.50 2.55
CA PHE A 58 -10.32 -8.74 1.63
C PHE A 58 -8.95 -8.37 2.20
N ASN A 59 -8.30 -9.37 2.79
CA ASN A 59 -6.96 -9.25 3.34
C ASN A 59 -5.96 -10.00 2.47
N ILE A 60 -4.72 -9.51 2.43
CA ILE A 60 -3.58 -10.22 1.86
C ILE A 60 -2.40 -10.19 2.82
N THR A 61 -1.60 -11.26 2.79
CA THR A 61 -0.31 -11.37 3.48
C THR A 61 0.72 -11.85 2.49
N LEU A 62 1.84 -11.16 2.42
CA LEU A 62 2.99 -11.49 1.58
C LEU A 62 4.02 -12.22 2.44
N GLY A 63 4.22 -13.51 2.18
CA GLY A 63 5.17 -14.33 2.92
C GLY A 63 6.63 -14.01 2.57
N GLU A 64 7.54 -14.31 3.48
CA GLU A 64 8.98 -14.14 3.26
C GLU A 64 9.51 -15.02 2.10
N ASP A 65 8.87 -16.15 1.88
CA ASP A 65 9.17 -17.15 0.85
C ASP A 65 8.61 -16.81 -0.54
N GLY A 66 7.97 -15.65 -0.71
CA GLY A 66 7.31 -15.26 -1.96
C GLY A 66 5.88 -15.78 -2.09
N SER A 67 5.32 -16.39 -1.05
CA SER A 67 3.93 -16.81 -1.04
C SER A 67 2.98 -15.62 -0.85
N LEU A 68 1.84 -15.67 -1.52
CA LEU A 68 0.68 -14.81 -1.30
C LEU A 68 -0.40 -15.65 -0.63
N ALA A 69 -0.87 -15.23 0.51
CA ALA A 69 -2.06 -15.76 1.16
C ALA A 69 -3.05 -14.64 1.41
N GLY A 70 -4.34 -14.94 1.37
CA GLY A 70 -5.36 -13.93 1.62
C GLY A 70 -6.76 -14.51 1.68
N ILE A 71 -7.71 -13.63 1.84
CA ILE A 71 -9.14 -13.91 1.79
C ILE A 71 -9.83 -12.79 1.01
N GLY A 72 -10.73 -13.15 0.10
CA GLY A 72 -11.64 -12.23 -0.56
C GLY A 72 -12.93 -12.05 0.21
N ALA A 73 -14.07 -12.09 -0.46
CA ALA A 73 -15.39 -12.03 0.18
C ALA A 73 -15.67 -13.28 1.00
N CYS A 74 -15.44 -14.45 0.42
CA CYS A 74 -15.58 -15.75 1.06
C CYS A 74 -14.56 -16.77 0.57
N ASN A 75 -13.81 -16.44 -0.48
CA ASN A 75 -12.78 -17.32 -1.04
C ASN A 75 -11.42 -17.05 -0.45
N ARG A 76 -10.63 -18.12 -0.25
CA ARG A 76 -9.23 -18.01 0.08
C ARG A 76 -8.45 -17.74 -1.19
N LEU A 77 -7.48 -16.82 -1.08
CA LEU A 77 -6.51 -16.50 -2.10
C LEU A 77 -5.20 -17.19 -1.73
N LEU A 78 -4.63 -17.93 -2.66
CA LEU A 78 -3.32 -18.54 -2.55
C LEU A 78 -2.58 -18.30 -3.86
N GLY A 79 -1.35 -17.84 -3.77
CA GLY A 79 -0.54 -17.56 -4.94
C GLY A 79 0.92 -17.32 -4.60
N GLN A 80 1.61 -16.73 -5.53
CA GLN A 80 2.99 -16.30 -5.37
C GLN A 80 3.13 -14.86 -5.81
N TYR A 81 4.14 -14.19 -5.27
CA TYR A 81 4.50 -12.85 -5.71
C TYR A 81 6.01 -12.74 -5.86
N THR A 82 6.43 -11.78 -6.67
CA THR A 82 7.84 -11.41 -6.81
C THR A 82 7.99 -9.91 -6.62
N VAL A 83 9.06 -9.52 -5.95
CA VAL A 83 9.46 -8.11 -5.78
C VAL A 83 10.82 -7.92 -6.43
N ALA A 84 10.96 -6.87 -7.21
CA ALA A 84 12.21 -6.48 -7.83
C ALA A 84 12.57 -5.02 -7.47
N GLU A 85 13.67 -4.53 -8.02
CA GLU A 85 14.09 -3.14 -7.84
C GLU A 85 13.02 -2.14 -8.30
N ASN A 86 13.16 -0.88 -7.89
CA ASN A 86 12.23 0.21 -8.22
C ASN A 86 10.77 -0.03 -7.79
N TYR A 87 10.57 -0.72 -6.64
CA TYR A 87 9.23 -1.00 -6.11
C TYR A 87 8.34 -1.79 -7.09
N THR A 88 8.96 -2.59 -7.96
CA THR A 88 8.22 -3.48 -8.84
C THR A 88 7.68 -4.67 -8.04
N ILE A 89 6.41 -4.99 -8.23
CA ILE A 89 5.76 -6.18 -7.68
C ILE A 89 4.90 -6.83 -8.77
N ASN A 90 4.94 -8.15 -8.82
CA ASN A 90 4.06 -8.94 -9.68
C ASN A 90 3.46 -10.06 -8.87
N PHE A 91 2.15 -10.21 -8.98
CA PHE A 91 1.44 -11.36 -8.46
C PHE A 91 1.35 -12.43 -9.56
N GLY A 92 1.77 -13.64 -9.24
CA GLY A 92 1.68 -14.79 -10.14
C GLY A 92 0.24 -15.33 -10.24
N GLN A 93 0.12 -16.52 -10.80
CA GLN A 93 -1.19 -17.16 -10.87
C GLN A 93 -1.74 -17.40 -9.47
N GLU A 94 -2.86 -16.79 -9.19
CA GLU A 94 -3.59 -16.93 -7.94
C GLU A 94 -4.57 -18.08 -8.08
N GLY A 95 -4.55 -18.99 -7.11
CA GLY A 95 -5.60 -19.97 -6.92
C GLY A 95 -6.63 -19.41 -5.94
N THR A 96 -7.90 -19.49 -6.29
CA THR A 96 -8.99 -19.16 -5.37
C THR A 96 -9.85 -20.39 -5.14
N SER A 97 -10.37 -20.54 -3.91
CA SER A 97 -11.44 -21.51 -3.68
C SER A 97 -12.70 -20.99 -4.37
N MET A 98 -13.16 -21.65 -5.42
CA MET A 98 -14.25 -21.18 -6.30
C MET A 98 -15.64 -21.36 -5.65
N MET A 99 -15.86 -20.78 -4.48
CA MET A 99 -17.19 -20.75 -3.85
C MET A 99 -18.00 -19.57 -4.42
N LEU A 100 -19.29 -19.77 -4.58
CA LEU A 100 -20.20 -18.67 -4.90
C LEU A 100 -20.40 -17.83 -3.64
N CYS A 101 -19.85 -16.62 -3.64
CA CYS A 101 -20.06 -15.67 -2.56
C CYS A 101 -21.38 -14.92 -2.80
N PRO A 102 -22.39 -15.13 -1.95
CA PRO A 102 -23.69 -14.47 -2.12
C PRO A 102 -23.61 -12.96 -1.86
N VAL A 103 -22.60 -12.53 -1.10
CA VAL A 103 -22.34 -11.14 -0.79
C VAL A 103 -20.93 -10.81 -1.25
N ASN A 104 -20.76 -9.64 -1.90
CA ASN A 104 -19.45 -9.12 -2.37
C ASN A 104 -18.70 -10.00 -3.39
N GLY A 105 -19.34 -10.98 -4.03
CA GLY A 105 -18.68 -11.83 -5.04
C GLY A 105 -18.21 -11.04 -6.27
N GLU A 106 -18.91 -9.98 -6.66
CA GLU A 106 -18.46 -9.08 -7.73
C GLU A 106 -17.23 -8.30 -7.33
N LEU A 107 -17.20 -7.78 -6.09
CA LEU A 107 -16.05 -7.07 -5.56
C LEU A 107 -14.83 -8.01 -5.48
N GLU A 108 -15.03 -9.27 -5.12
CA GLU A 108 -13.95 -10.26 -5.10
C GLU A 108 -13.34 -10.49 -6.49
N ARG A 109 -14.18 -10.58 -7.54
CA ARG A 109 -13.68 -10.68 -8.92
C ARG A 109 -12.87 -9.46 -9.34
N GLN A 110 -13.33 -8.26 -8.98
CA GLN A 110 -12.59 -7.02 -9.25
C GLN A 110 -11.28 -6.99 -8.47
N PHE A 111 -11.30 -7.41 -7.22
CA PHE A 111 -10.12 -7.46 -6.37
C PHE A 111 -9.03 -8.41 -6.94
N THR A 112 -9.39 -9.63 -7.31
CA THR A 112 -8.45 -10.59 -7.91
C THR A 112 -7.95 -10.10 -9.27
N ALA A 113 -8.81 -9.51 -10.09
CA ALA A 113 -8.39 -8.93 -11.37
C ALA A 113 -7.40 -7.77 -11.20
N VAL A 114 -7.59 -6.94 -10.18
CA VAL A 114 -6.65 -5.85 -9.84
C VAL A 114 -5.31 -6.43 -9.40
N LEU A 115 -5.28 -7.43 -8.52
CA LEU A 115 -4.02 -8.07 -8.09
C LEU A 115 -3.24 -8.60 -9.29
N GLY A 116 -3.87 -9.31 -10.21
CA GLY A 116 -3.23 -9.84 -11.41
C GLY A 116 -2.70 -8.77 -12.39
N GLY A 117 -3.16 -7.52 -12.26
CA GLY A 117 -2.74 -6.40 -13.13
C GLY A 117 -1.70 -5.46 -12.51
N VAL A 118 -1.39 -5.61 -11.24
CA VAL A 118 -0.45 -4.73 -10.51
C VAL A 118 0.97 -4.88 -11.04
N THR A 119 1.68 -3.76 -11.13
CA THR A 119 3.07 -3.72 -11.59
C THR A 119 4.03 -3.10 -10.56
N HIS A 120 3.54 -2.24 -9.70
CA HIS A 120 4.35 -1.52 -8.71
C HIS A 120 3.60 -1.42 -7.38
N TYR A 121 4.36 -1.20 -6.32
CA TYR A 121 3.83 -0.90 -5.00
C TYR A 121 4.53 0.30 -4.39
N ASP A 122 3.88 0.93 -3.44
CA ASP A 122 4.47 1.85 -2.49
C ASP A 122 4.03 1.47 -1.08
N ASN A 123 4.89 1.71 -0.10
CA ASN A 123 4.64 1.39 1.29
C ASN A 123 4.89 2.64 2.14
N ASP A 124 3.83 3.30 2.57
CA ASP A 124 3.86 4.54 3.34
C ASP A 124 3.23 4.34 4.73
N GLY A 125 4.07 4.21 5.74
CA GLY A 125 3.63 4.05 7.12
C GLY A 125 2.89 2.73 7.36
N ASP A 126 1.60 2.80 7.57
CA ASP A 126 0.68 1.66 7.74
C ASP A 126 -0.13 1.36 6.48
N GLN A 127 0.24 1.93 5.33
CA GLN A 127 -0.47 1.78 4.07
C GLN A 127 0.38 1.05 3.04
N LEU A 128 -0.24 0.11 2.33
CA LEU A 128 0.29 -0.51 1.12
C LEU A 128 -0.54 -0.04 -0.07
N ILE A 129 0.13 0.56 -1.05
CA ILE A 129 -0.47 1.10 -2.26
C ILE A 129 -0.04 0.22 -3.43
N LEU A 130 -0.99 -0.32 -4.16
CA LEU A 130 -0.72 -1.09 -5.37
C LEU A 130 -1.07 -0.28 -6.61
N LEU A 131 -0.13 -0.25 -7.57
CA LEU A 131 -0.24 0.54 -8.78
C LEU A 131 -0.15 -0.31 -10.04
N GLN A 132 -0.89 0.10 -11.06
CA GLN A 132 -0.79 -0.41 -12.42
C GLN A 132 -0.51 0.76 -13.34
N GLN A 133 0.64 0.73 -14.04
CA GLN A 133 1.05 1.79 -14.95
C GLN A 133 0.99 3.21 -14.32
N GLY A 134 1.38 3.33 -13.05
CA GLY A 134 1.39 4.58 -12.31
C GLY A 134 0.02 5.04 -11.76
N VAL A 135 -1.04 4.27 -11.99
CA VAL A 135 -2.38 4.54 -11.45
C VAL A 135 -2.61 3.68 -10.20
N ILE A 136 -3.06 4.30 -9.12
CA ILE A 136 -3.42 3.59 -7.88
C ILE A 136 -4.66 2.71 -8.17
N LYS A 137 -4.51 1.42 -7.94
CA LYS A 137 -5.57 0.41 -8.13
C LYS A 137 -6.14 -0.11 -6.84
N ALA A 138 -5.30 -0.29 -5.82
CA ALA A 138 -5.75 -0.72 -4.50
C ALA A 138 -4.95 -0.02 -3.41
N LEU A 139 -5.60 0.27 -2.30
CA LEU A 139 -5.00 0.78 -1.09
C LEU A 139 -5.39 -0.12 0.07
N PHE A 140 -4.41 -0.50 0.85
CA PHE A 140 -4.59 -1.34 2.02
C PHE A 140 -4.08 -0.64 3.27
N LYS A 141 -4.61 -1.04 4.42
CA LYS A 141 -4.10 -0.71 5.75
C LYS A 141 -3.56 -1.93 6.44
N ALA A 142 -2.43 -1.76 7.14
CA ALA A 142 -1.90 -2.79 8.00
C ALA A 142 -2.85 -3.08 9.17
N LEU A 143 -3.18 -4.34 9.38
CA LEU A 143 -3.89 -4.74 10.58
C LEU A 143 -2.94 -4.80 11.78
N PRO A 144 -3.41 -4.44 12.98
CA PRO A 144 -2.65 -4.64 14.21
C PRO A 144 -2.36 -6.12 14.42
N SER A 145 -1.12 -6.46 14.80
CA SER A 145 -0.68 -7.83 15.03
C SER A 145 -1.44 -8.60 16.14
N GLU A 146 -2.31 -7.93 16.89
CA GLU A 146 -3.13 -8.52 17.95
C GLU A 146 -4.47 -9.09 17.48
N VAL A 147 -4.86 -8.83 16.23
CA VAL A 147 -6.16 -9.29 15.68
C VAL A 147 -6.06 -10.71 15.11
N VAL A 148 -4.83 -11.23 14.96
CA VAL A 148 -4.57 -12.57 14.41
C VAL A 148 -4.39 -13.58 15.54
N LYS A 149 -5.49 -13.99 16.15
CA LYS A 149 -5.53 -15.19 17.04
C LYS A 149 -6.73 -16.07 16.73
#